data_85f694f0e335f8785e02c1ef8eece98b
#
_entry.id   85f694f0e335f8785e02c1ef8eece98b
#
_cell.length_a   1.000
_cell.length_b   1.000
_cell.length_c   1.000
_cell.angle_alpha   90.00
_cell.angle_beta   90.00
_cell.angle_gamma   90.00
#
_symmetry.space_group_name_H-M   'P 1'
#
loop_
_entity.id
_entity.type
_entity.pdbx_description
1 polymer ?
#
loop_
_entity_poly.entity_id
_entity_poly.type
_entity_poly.pdbx_seq_one_letter_code
_entity_poly.pdbx_strand_id
1 'polypeptide(L)'
;LEYLVEQNIAPDLASDQTSLHNPWLGGYMPVGMSFENGRQMIINDPDGFKNEVQKTLRKHVEYVNQLTDRGTIFWDYGNAFLLESSRAGADVVESDGSFRYPSYVENIMGPMCFDYGFGPFRWVCTSGTDEDLRISDKIATEILSHLAEDCKPEISTQYQDNIRWIEE
;
A
#
# COMPACT_ATOMS: atom_id res chain seq x y z
N LEU A 1 12.60 9.53 9.14
CA LEU A 1 13.12 10.20 7.95
C LEU A 1 13.93 11.43 8.31
N GLU A 2 13.41 12.36 9.14
CA GLU A 2 14.11 13.57 9.59
C GLU A 2 15.55 13.26 10.07
N TYR A 3 15.72 12.29 10.96
CA TYR A 3 17.05 11.85 11.43
C TYR A 3 17.98 11.41 10.28
N LEU A 4 17.48 10.62 9.32
CA LEU A 4 18.27 10.19 8.17
C LEU A 4 18.76 11.37 7.34
N VAL A 5 17.85 12.32 7.10
CA VAL A 5 18.17 13.53 6.34
C VAL A 5 19.19 14.39 7.06
N GLU A 6 19.02 14.64 8.36
CA GLU A 6 19.91 15.45 9.20
C GLU A 6 21.30 14.82 9.34
N GLN A 7 21.38 13.49 9.46
CA GLN A 7 22.65 12.77 9.56
C GLN A 7 23.29 12.48 8.21
N ASN A 8 22.68 12.95 7.11
CA ASN A 8 23.14 12.69 5.74
C ASN A 8 23.27 11.20 5.42
N ILE A 9 22.33 10.39 5.93
CA ILE A 9 22.23 8.96 5.67
C ILE A 9 21.21 8.77 4.55
N ALA A 10 21.62 8.18 3.42
CA ALA A 10 20.75 7.79 2.33
C ALA A 10 20.71 6.26 2.22
N PRO A 11 19.61 5.59 2.57
CA PRO A 11 19.45 4.16 2.31
C PRO A 11 19.37 3.92 0.80
N ASP A 12 19.80 2.74 0.32
CA ASP A 12 19.70 2.39 -1.10
C ASP A 12 18.23 2.28 -1.53
N LEU A 13 17.38 1.69 -0.68
CA LEU A 13 15.97 1.42 -0.95
C LEU A 13 15.10 1.93 0.19
N ALA A 14 13.92 2.44 -0.16
CA ALA A 14 12.90 2.86 0.80
C ALA A 14 11.49 2.66 0.25
N SER A 15 10.55 2.36 1.12
CA SER A 15 9.13 2.33 0.78
C SER A 15 8.28 2.92 1.91
N ASP A 16 7.17 3.53 1.55
CA ASP A 16 6.16 3.89 2.54
C ASP A 16 5.18 2.73 2.75
N GLN A 17 4.96 2.36 4.00
CA GLN A 17 3.96 1.38 4.41
C GLN A 17 2.92 1.97 5.36
N THR A 18 2.88 3.29 5.47
CA THR A 18 1.91 3.99 6.32
C THR A 18 0.51 3.82 5.74
N SER A 19 -0.44 3.32 6.54
CA SER A 19 -1.82 3.16 6.08
C SER A 19 -2.55 4.51 6.04
N LEU A 20 -2.76 5.01 4.82
CA LEU A 20 -3.45 6.29 4.55
C LEU A 20 -4.84 6.10 3.91
N HIS A 21 -5.42 4.90 4.01
CA HIS A 21 -6.78 4.66 3.55
C HIS A 21 -7.83 5.47 4.33
N ASN A 22 -7.56 5.78 5.59
CA ASN A 22 -8.40 6.62 6.42
C ASN A 22 -7.59 7.47 7.41
N PRO A 23 -6.80 8.43 6.92
CA PRO A 23 -5.88 9.21 7.74
C PRO A 23 -6.60 10.16 8.71
N TRP A 24 -7.85 10.55 8.38
CA TRP A 24 -8.61 11.58 9.09
C TRP A 24 -9.22 11.10 10.42
N LEU A 25 -9.28 9.80 10.65
CA LEU A 25 -9.82 9.18 11.85
C LEU A 25 -8.73 8.54 12.73
N GLY A 26 -7.51 9.03 12.65
CA GLY A 26 -6.38 8.58 13.47
C GLY A 26 -5.55 7.45 12.87
N GLY A 27 -5.79 7.09 11.59
CA GLY A 27 -4.94 6.14 10.86
C GLY A 27 -3.53 6.69 10.57
N TYR A 28 -3.37 8.01 10.63
CA TYR A 28 -2.09 8.70 10.47
C TYR A 28 -1.96 9.80 11.52
N MET A 29 -1.05 9.62 12.47
CA MET A 29 -0.88 10.57 13.58
C MET A 29 0.08 11.70 13.19
N PRO A 30 -0.31 12.97 13.35
CA PRO A 30 0.56 14.11 13.06
C PRO A 30 1.86 14.12 13.88
N VAL A 31 2.95 14.50 13.24
CA VAL A 31 4.27 14.64 13.90
C VAL A 31 4.20 15.66 15.05
N GLY A 32 4.78 15.30 16.19
CA GLY A 32 4.81 16.15 17.39
C GLY A 32 3.51 16.17 18.19
N MET A 33 2.48 15.44 17.75
CA MET A 33 1.21 15.31 18.47
C MET A 33 1.21 14.03 19.31
N SER A 34 0.85 14.14 20.59
CA SER A 34 0.62 12.95 21.41
C SER A 34 -0.65 12.22 20.95
N PHE A 35 -0.71 10.90 21.17
CA PHE A 35 -1.90 10.12 20.85
C PHE A 35 -3.17 10.67 21.52
N GLU A 36 -3.07 11.06 22.80
CA GLU A 36 -4.22 11.60 23.53
C GLU A 36 -4.69 12.95 22.95
N ASN A 37 -3.76 13.84 22.61
CA ASN A 37 -4.11 15.12 21.97
C ASN A 37 -4.73 14.91 20.59
N GLY A 38 -4.18 13.97 19.80
CA GLY A 38 -4.75 13.62 18.50
C GLY A 38 -6.18 13.08 18.62
N ARG A 39 -6.42 12.18 19.57
CA ARG A 39 -7.74 11.63 19.84
C ARG A 39 -8.76 12.70 20.28
N GLN A 40 -8.34 13.62 21.14
CA GLN A 40 -9.19 14.74 21.54
C GLN A 40 -9.49 15.69 20.37
N MET A 41 -8.49 15.94 19.54
CA MET A 41 -8.63 16.81 18.37
C MET A 41 -9.56 16.22 17.33
N ILE A 42 -9.49 14.90 17.06
CA ILE A 42 -10.43 14.19 16.15
C ILE A 42 -11.88 14.41 16.58
N ILE A 43 -12.16 14.41 17.89
CA ILE A 43 -13.51 14.56 18.44
C ILE A 43 -13.98 16.02 18.43
N ASN A 44 -13.10 16.95 18.82
CA ASN A 44 -13.47 18.34 19.11
C ASN A 44 -13.20 19.30 17.94
N ASP A 45 -12.24 18.99 17.08
CA ASP A 45 -11.83 19.80 15.92
C ASP A 45 -11.30 18.89 14.80
N PRO A 46 -12.18 18.11 14.12
CA PRO A 46 -11.77 17.19 13.07
C PRO A 46 -11.10 17.88 11.88
N ASP A 47 -11.52 19.08 11.52
CA ASP A 47 -10.90 19.86 10.44
C ASP A 47 -9.49 20.32 10.81
N GLY A 48 -9.28 20.74 12.05
CA GLY A 48 -7.96 21.03 12.58
C GLY A 48 -7.05 19.80 12.56
N PHE A 49 -7.56 18.64 12.98
CA PHE A 49 -6.81 17.39 12.91
C PHE A 49 -6.39 17.06 11.47
N LYS A 50 -7.32 17.16 10.52
CA LYS A 50 -7.04 16.97 9.10
C LYS A 50 -5.94 17.92 8.60
N ASN A 51 -5.98 19.18 8.98
CA ASN A 51 -4.95 20.14 8.61
C ASN A 51 -3.56 19.75 9.15
N GLU A 52 -3.46 19.26 10.39
CA GLU A 52 -2.21 18.78 10.97
C GLU A 52 -1.69 17.51 10.27
N VAL A 53 -2.58 16.57 9.89
CA VAL A 53 -2.24 15.43 9.04
C VAL A 53 -1.66 15.89 7.71
N GLN A 54 -2.31 16.83 7.04
CA GLN A 54 -1.84 17.35 5.75
C GLN A 54 -0.47 18.07 5.86
N LYS A 55 -0.23 18.81 6.93
CA LYS A 55 1.10 19.41 7.21
C LYS A 55 2.16 18.33 7.38
N THR A 56 1.83 17.27 8.11
CA THR A 56 2.74 16.14 8.34
C THR A 56 3.04 15.39 7.05
N LEU A 57 2.04 15.18 6.18
CA LEU A 57 2.24 14.55 4.87
C LEU A 57 3.18 15.38 3.98
N ARG A 58 3.02 16.69 3.93
CA ARG A 58 3.95 17.56 3.18
C ARG A 58 5.38 17.44 3.69
N LYS A 59 5.57 17.46 5.01
CA LYS A 59 6.89 17.27 5.63
C LYS A 59 7.46 15.87 5.36
N HIS A 60 6.62 14.85 5.38
CA HIS A 60 7.00 13.47 5.07
C HIS A 60 7.56 13.37 3.64
N VAL A 61 6.81 13.91 2.67
CA VAL A 61 7.22 13.94 1.26
C VAL A 61 8.49 14.75 1.05
N GLU A 62 8.65 15.89 1.73
CA GLU A 62 9.87 16.69 1.66
C GLU A 62 11.10 15.87 2.04
N TYR A 63 11.02 15.04 3.08
CA TYR A 63 12.12 14.15 3.45
C TYR A 63 12.32 13.01 2.45
N VAL A 64 11.25 12.43 1.90
CA VAL A 64 11.36 11.44 0.83
C VAL A 64 12.08 12.03 -0.38
N ASN A 65 11.67 13.22 -0.81
CA ASN A 65 12.30 13.92 -1.95
C ASN A 65 13.79 14.17 -1.69
N GLN A 66 14.17 14.63 -0.49
CA GLN A 66 15.58 14.84 -0.14
C GLN A 66 16.40 13.55 -0.14
N LEU A 67 15.83 12.41 0.29
CA LEU A 67 16.51 11.12 0.24
C LEU A 67 16.67 10.62 -1.20
N THR A 68 15.63 10.77 -2.02
CA THR A 68 15.69 10.37 -3.43
C THR A 68 16.64 11.23 -4.25
N ASP A 69 16.74 12.53 -3.97
CA ASP A 69 17.75 13.42 -4.56
C ASP A 69 19.18 13.01 -4.21
N ARG A 70 19.37 12.23 -3.13
CA ARG A 70 20.67 11.64 -2.72
C ARG A 70 20.89 10.22 -3.26
N GLY A 71 19.95 9.70 -4.06
CA GLY A 71 20.08 8.40 -4.73
C GLY A 71 19.27 7.26 -4.13
N THR A 72 18.46 7.49 -3.07
CA THR A 72 17.53 6.48 -2.56
C THR A 72 16.47 6.15 -3.60
N ILE A 73 16.25 4.87 -3.88
CA ILE A 73 15.13 4.41 -4.70
C ILE A 73 13.91 4.27 -3.79
N PHE A 74 12.84 5.00 -4.10
CA PHE A 74 11.61 5.01 -3.30
C PHE A 74 10.41 4.53 -4.11
N TRP A 75 9.50 3.81 -3.46
CA TRP A 75 8.17 3.44 -3.99
C TRP A 75 7.09 3.51 -2.92
N ASP A 76 5.87 3.87 -3.33
CA ASP A 76 4.68 3.72 -2.49
C ASP A 76 4.26 2.24 -2.45
N TYR A 77 3.98 1.73 -1.25
CA TYR A 77 3.54 0.34 -1.09
C TYR A 77 2.10 0.08 -1.56
N GLY A 78 1.33 1.13 -1.86
CA GLY A 78 -0.07 1.01 -2.29
C GLY A 78 -1.09 1.28 -1.17
N ASN A 79 -0.67 1.98 -0.11
CA ASN A 79 -1.51 2.35 1.03
C ASN A 79 -2.06 3.79 0.95
N ALA A 80 -2.24 4.31 -0.26
CA ALA A 80 -2.72 5.65 -0.56
C ALA A 80 -1.79 6.81 -0.15
N PHE A 81 -0.51 6.57 0.08
CA PHE A 81 0.45 7.62 0.47
C PHE A 81 0.59 8.70 -0.60
N LEU A 82 0.84 8.33 -1.86
CA LEU A 82 0.98 9.30 -2.96
C LEU A 82 -0.31 10.09 -3.18
N LEU A 83 -1.46 9.42 -3.15
CA LEU A 83 -2.76 10.04 -3.34
C LEU A 83 -3.07 11.08 -2.24
N GLU A 84 -2.93 10.71 -0.97
CA GLU A 84 -3.22 11.60 0.14
C GLU A 84 -2.18 12.73 0.27
N SER A 85 -0.92 12.44 -0.07
CA SER A 85 0.13 13.45 -0.16
C SER A 85 -0.13 14.46 -1.27
N SER A 86 -0.57 14.04 -2.44
CA SER A 86 -1.02 14.92 -3.53
C SER A 86 -2.20 15.79 -3.09
N ARG A 87 -3.21 15.21 -2.44
CA ARG A 87 -4.36 15.94 -1.88
C ARG A 87 -3.95 16.95 -0.80
N ALA A 88 -2.88 16.66 -0.09
CA ALA A 88 -2.28 17.59 0.88
C ALA A 88 -1.47 18.73 0.22
N GLY A 89 -1.26 18.69 -1.10
CA GLY A 89 -0.45 19.65 -1.83
C GLY A 89 1.06 19.45 -1.67
N ALA A 90 1.49 18.20 -1.40
CA ALA A 90 2.90 17.84 -1.39
C ALA A 90 3.45 17.66 -2.81
N ASP A 91 4.76 17.82 -2.97
CA ASP A 91 5.47 17.69 -4.24
C ASP A 91 5.72 16.23 -4.62
N VAL A 92 4.65 15.56 -5.09
CA VAL A 92 4.64 14.15 -5.50
C VAL A 92 4.05 13.93 -6.90
N VAL A 93 3.66 15.01 -7.60
CA VAL A 93 3.02 14.93 -8.92
C VAL A 93 3.89 15.64 -9.94
N GLU A 94 4.18 14.97 -11.04
CA GLU A 94 4.92 15.52 -12.17
C GLU A 94 4.05 16.44 -13.03
N SER A 95 4.68 17.18 -13.93
CA SER A 95 4.00 18.17 -14.80
C SER A 95 2.95 17.55 -15.73
N ASP A 96 3.05 16.25 -16.01
CA ASP A 96 2.10 15.48 -16.83
C ASP A 96 0.94 14.88 -16.03
N GLY A 97 0.95 15.08 -14.71
CA GLY A 97 -0.07 14.57 -13.79
C GLY A 97 0.22 13.18 -13.25
N SER A 98 1.31 12.52 -13.65
CA SER A 98 1.75 11.25 -13.08
C SER A 98 2.34 11.44 -11.68
N PHE A 99 2.39 10.36 -10.88
CA PHE A 99 3.12 10.40 -9.62
C PHE A 99 4.63 10.31 -9.84
N ARG A 100 5.38 11.06 -9.04
CA ARG A 100 6.85 11.09 -9.05
C ARG A 100 7.48 9.74 -8.70
N TYR A 101 6.80 8.94 -7.90
CA TYR A 101 7.26 7.65 -7.43
C TYR A 101 6.34 6.53 -7.92
N PRO A 102 6.88 5.33 -8.22
CA PRO A 102 6.05 4.20 -8.57
C PRO A 102 5.26 3.70 -7.37
N SER A 103 4.07 3.15 -7.64
CA SER A 103 3.31 2.35 -6.67
C SER A 103 3.73 0.88 -6.82
N TYR A 104 4.09 0.24 -5.70
CA TYR A 104 4.42 -1.18 -5.70
C TYR A 104 3.26 -2.03 -6.24
N VAL A 105 2.04 -1.74 -5.80
CA VAL A 105 0.86 -2.49 -6.22
C VAL A 105 0.55 -2.27 -7.70
N GLU A 106 0.53 -1.03 -8.17
CA GLU A 106 0.13 -0.69 -9.54
C GLU A 106 1.25 -0.95 -10.55
N ASN A 107 2.47 -0.45 -10.28
CA ASN A 107 3.53 -0.42 -11.27
C ASN A 107 4.47 -1.63 -11.20
N ILE A 108 4.48 -2.37 -10.09
CA ILE A 108 5.34 -3.54 -9.91
C ILE A 108 4.48 -4.81 -9.89
N MET A 109 3.58 -4.96 -8.92
CA MET A 109 2.75 -6.16 -8.81
C MET A 109 1.72 -6.31 -9.94
N GLY A 110 1.18 -5.19 -10.46
CA GLY A 110 0.27 -5.20 -11.60
C GLY A 110 0.84 -5.99 -12.77
N PRO A 111 1.90 -5.50 -13.42
CA PRO A 111 2.48 -6.17 -14.59
C PRO A 111 3.17 -7.50 -14.29
N MET A 112 3.63 -7.74 -13.06
CA MET A 112 4.34 -8.99 -12.72
C MET A 112 3.40 -10.12 -12.26
N CYS A 113 2.24 -9.78 -11.72
CA CYS A 113 1.34 -10.75 -11.11
C CYS A 113 -0.11 -10.58 -11.58
N PHE A 114 -0.72 -9.41 -11.38
CA PHE A 114 -2.15 -9.22 -11.59
C PHE A 114 -2.57 -9.34 -13.05
N ASP A 115 -1.75 -8.88 -13.99
CA ASP A 115 -2.00 -9.02 -15.44
C ASP A 115 -2.00 -10.48 -15.89
N TYR A 116 -1.40 -11.37 -15.09
CA TYR A 116 -1.43 -12.83 -15.31
C TYR A 116 -2.51 -13.54 -14.51
N GLY A 117 -3.37 -12.81 -13.79
CA GLY A 117 -4.51 -13.33 -13.08
C GLY A 117 -4.22 -13.90 -11.69
N PHE A 118 -3.04 -13.64 -11.11
CA PHE A 118 -2.75 -14.02 -9.74
C PHE A 118 -2.15 -12.87 -8.92
N GLY A 119 -2.33 -12.95 -7.61
CA GLY A 119 -1.86 -11.94 -6.68
C GLY A 119 -2.28 -12.27 -5.25
N PRO A 120 -2.00 -11.41 -4.28
CA PRO A 120 -2.49 -11.57 -2.92
C PRO A 120 -4.00 -11.34 -2.89
N PHE A 121 -4.77 -12.40 -2.96
CA PHE A 121 -6.22 -12.34 -2.83
C PHE A 121 -6.65 -12.95 -1.50
N ARG A 122 -7.77 -12.49 -1.01
CA ARG A 122 -8.42 -12.98 0.21
C ARG A 122 -9.90 -13.12 -0.08
N TRP A 123 -10.48 -14.21 0.39
CA TRP A 123 -11.93 -14.31 0.47
C TRP A 123 -12.36 -14.68 1.88
N VAL A 124 -13.57 -14.32 2.22
CA VAL A 124 -14.17 -14.58 3.51
C VAL A 124 -15.50 -15.29 3.29
N CYS A 125 -15.67 -16.45 3.91
CA CYS A 125 -16.95 -17.13 3.93
C CYS A 125 -17.91 -16.38 4.84
N THR A 126 -18.81 -15.58 4.27
CA THR A 126 -19.73 -14.70 5.02
C THR A 126 -20.83 -15.48 5.75
N SER A 127 -21.14 -16.70 5.35
CA SER A 127 -22.08 -17.57 6.06
C SER A 127 -21.48 -18.11 7.37
N GLY A 128 -20.14 -18.18 7.48
CA GLY A 128 -19.44 -18.73 8.62
C GLY A 128 -19.60 -20.24 8.77
N THR A 129 -19.98 -20.95 7.70
CA THR A 129 -20.13 -22.42 7.72
C THR A 129 -18.96 -23.10 7.01
N ASP A 130 -18.48 -24.20 7.58
CA ASP A 130 -17.40 -25.01 6.99
C ASP A 130 -17.78 -25.57 5.61
N GLU A 131 -19.07 -25.85 5.39
CA GLU A 131 -19.55 -26.40 4.12
C GLU A 131 -19.41 -25.39 2.99
N ASP A 132 -19.84 -24.15 3.19
CA ASP A 132 -19.74 -23.09 2.19
C ASP A 132 -18.28 -22.71 1.93
N LEU A 133 -17.42 -22.74 2.95
CA LEU A 133 -15.98 -22.54 2.78
C LEU A 133 -15.39 -23.61 1.85
N ARG A 134 -15.63 -24.89 2.12
CA ARG A 134 -15.14 -26.01 1.28
C ARG A 134 -15.66 -25.92 -0.15
N ILE A 135 -16.90 -25.49 -0.37
CA ILE A 135 -17.46 -25.29 -1.70
C ILE A 135 -16.71 -24.18 -2.45
N SER A 136 -16.47 -23.04 -1.80
CA SER A 136 -15.74 -21.91 -2.41
C SER A 136 -14.28 -22.26 -2.69
N ASP A 137 -13.61 -22.96 -1.79
CA ASP A 137 -12.24 -23.43 -1.96
C ASP A 137 -12.12 -24.39 -3.13
N LYS A 138 -13.06 -25.36 -3.23
CA LYS A 138 -13.12 -26.31 -4.36
C LYS A 138 -13.29 -25.58 -5.69
N ILE A 139 -14.19 -24.61 -5.78
CA ILE A 139 -14.39 -23.82 -7.00
C ILE A 139 -13.12 -23.08 -7.38
N ALA A 140 -12.45 -22.44 -6.39
CA ALA A 140 -11.21 -21.72 -6.62
C ALA A 140 -10.09 -22.64 -7.14
N THR A 141 -9.89 -23.82 -6.53
CA THR A 141 -8.88 -24.79 -6.97
C THR A 141 -9.17 -25.36 -8.36
N GLU A 142 -10.44 -25.62 -8.70
CA GLU A 142 -10.85 -26.06 -10.05
C GLU A 142 -10.53 -24.99 -11.10
N ILE A 143 -10.83 -23.71 -10.84
CA ILE A 143 -10.53 -22.60 -11.75
C ILE A 143 -9.02 -22.46 -11.93
N LEU A 144 -8.25 -22.42 -10.83
CA LEU A 144 -6.80 -22.30 -10.89
C LEU A 144 -6.15 -23.47 -11.63
N SER A 145 -6.67 -24.67 -11.47
CA SER A 145 -6.18 -25.85 -12.20
C SER A 145 -6.36 -25.69 -13.71
N HIS A 146 -7.52 -25.24 -14.18
CA HIS A 146 -7.75 -24.97 -15.60
C HIS A 146 -6.84 -23.85 -16.14
N LEU A 147 -6.65 -22.77 -15.37
CA LEU A 147 -5.75 -21.70 -15.76
C LEU A 147 -4.29 -22.16 -15.86
N ALA A 148 -3.88 -23.10 -15.00
CA ALA A 148 -2.54 -23.65 -15.00
C ALA A 148 -2.22 -24.52 -16.22
N GLU A 149 -3.24 -25.11 -16.88
CA GLU A 149 -3.06 -25.95 -18.07
C GLU A 149 -2.69 -25.16 -19.33
N ASP A 150 -3.21 -23.94 -19.49
CA ASP A 150 -3.11 -23.13 -20.71
C ASP A 150 -2.16 -21.93 -20.59
N CYS A 151 -1.25 -21.90 -19.60
CA CYS A 151 -0.35 -20.79 -19.38
C CYS A 151 1.13 -21.20 -19.47
N LYS A 152 2.03 -20.18 -19.41
CA LYS A 152 3.48 -20.42 -19.40
C LYS A 152 3.90 -21.19 -18.15
N PRO A 153 4.98 -22.00 -18.21
CA PRO A 153 5.42 -22.85 -17.09
C PRO A 153 5.61 -22.10 -15.78
N GLU A 154 6.18 -20.89 -15.82
CA GLU A 154 6.44 -20.08 -14.64
C GLU A 154 5.13 -19.63 -13.97
N ILE A 155 4.11 -19.31 -14.78
CA ILE A 155 2.78 -18.91 -14.30
C ILE A 155 2.03 -20.15 -13.81
N SER A 156 2.14 -21.29 -14.51
CA SER A 156 1.57 -22.57 -14.07
C SER A 156 2.06 -22.95 -12.67
N THR A 157 3.36 -22.82 -12.42
CA THR A 157 3.94 -23.09 -11.08
C THR A 157 3.28 -22.24 -10.00
N GLN A 158 3.04 -20.95 -10.29
CA GLN A 158 2.41 -20.05 -9.33
C GLN A 158 0.94 -20.45 -9.05
N TYR A 159 0.20 -20.86 -10.06
CA TYR A 159 -1.16 -21.39 -9.86
C TYR A 159 -1.17 -22.67 -9.03
N GLN A 160 -0.21 -23.59 -9.26
CA GLN A 160 -0.05 -24.80 -8.45
C GLN A 160 0.26 -24.48 -6.98
N ASP A 161 1.10 -23.48 -6.73
CA ASP A 161 1.38 -23.02 -5.38
C ASP A 161 0.12 -22.42 -4.71
N ASN A 162 -0.67 -21.65 -5.44
CA ASN A 162 -1.92 -21.10 -4.94
C ASN A 162 -2.94 -22.20 -4.59
N ILE A 163 -3.05 -23.24 -5.42
CA ILE A 163 -3.91 -24.41 -5.15
C ILE A 163 -3.49 -25.09 -3.85
N ARG A 164 -2.19 -25.36 -3.70
CA ARG A 164 -1.65 -25.96 -2.47
C ARG A 164 -1.99 -25.14 -1.22
N TRP A 165 -1.87 -23.80 -1.30
CA TRP A 165 -2.20 -22.89 -0.20
C TRP A 165 -3.69 -22.90 0.19
N ILE A 166 -4.57 -23.16 -0.77
CA ILE A 166 -6.02 -23.25 -0.52
C ILE A 166 -6.36 -24.58 0.15
N GLU A 167 -5.65 -25.66 -0.18
CA GLU A 167 -5.92 -27.03 0.30
C GLU A 167 -5.32 -27.31 1.69
N GLU A 168 -4.29 -26.55 2.14
CA GLU A 168 -3.67 -26.64 3.45
C GLU A 168 -4.43 -25.87 4.55
#